data_f9963f0df7105ac245347d8b029a94f5
#
_entry.id   f9963f0df7105ac245347d8b029a94f5
#
_cell.length_a   1.000
_cell.length_b   1.000
_cell.length_c   1.000
_cell.angle_alpha   90.00
_cell.angle_beta   90.00
_cell.angle_gamma   90.00
#
_symmetry.space_group_name_H-M   'P 1'
#
loop_
_entity.id
_entity.type
_entity.pdbx_description
1 polymer ?
#
loop_
_entity_poly.entity_id
_entity_poly.type
_entity_poly.pdbx_seq_one_letter_code
_entity_poly.pdbx_strand_id
1 'polypeptide(L)'
;MSKKKQKRRPADQYQLPPKAERARQAAAKVAAFKPRPPLPQLRVIWGCVGLGALCVGMALAFWLPSRSLVEDLRSRGVTVAATVVAVDTKPKYVKVRFIQGPRRGTTVELSEIAGMLPDAHSGDSLLVTYDPKDPSRSLVRDWAMAPPANLPAYGTSALAAFFLSGAAAVTLRRRWILRTWPPESSASHPKHPQKPGTKSVRLTKP
;
A
#
# COMPACT_ATOMS: atom_id res chain seq x y z
N MET A 1 -33.20 34.03 74.77
CA MET A 1 -33.09 32.84 73.96
C MET A 1 -31.67 32.79 73.39
N SER A 2 -30.78 32.00 73.99
CA SER A 2 -29.36 31.91 73.62
C SER A 2 -29.11 30.71 72.63
N LYS A 3 -28.77 31.05 71.41
CA LYS A 3 -28.44 30.03 70.40
C LYS A 3 -27.03 29.46 70.67
N LYS A 4 -26.92 28.24 71.20
CA LYS A 4 -25.68 27.49 71.35
C LYS A 4 -25.09 27.25 69.95
N LYS A 5 -23.97 27.91 69.60
CA LYS A 5 -23.16 27.61 68.45
C LYS A 5 -22.57 26.18 68.62
N GLN A 6 -23.08 25.26 67.85
CA GLN A 6 -22.57 23.89 67.76
C GLN A 6 -21.19 23.94 67.08
N LYS A 7 -20.13 23.77 67.88
CA LYS A 7 -18.73 23.71 67.40
C LYS A 7 -18.54 22.44 66.52
N ARG A 8 -18.52 22.66 65.22
CA ARG A 8 -18.18 21.56 64.28
C ARG A 8 -16.83 21.00 64.70
N ARG A 9 -16.78 19.72 65.10
CA ARG A 9 -15.54 18.99 65.32
C ARG A 9 -14.77 18.99 64.00
N PRO A 10 -13.45 19.27 63.97
CA PRO A 10 -12.67 19.08 62.77
C PRO A 10 -12.80 17.59 62.33
N ALA A 11 -13.09 17.40 61.05
CA ALA A 11 -13.21 16.06 60.50
C ALA A 11 -11.92 15.33 60.83
N ASP A 12 -12.05 14.34 61.73
CA ASP A 12 -10.94 13.46 62.06
C ASP A 12 -10.31 13.00 60.76
N GLN A 13 -9.10 13.44 60.50
CA GLN A 13 -8.28 12.93 59.39
C GLN A 13 -8.13 11.44 59.65
N TYR A 14 -9.01 10.66 59.00
CA TYR A 14 -8.89 9.22 59.01
C TYR A 14 -7.56 8.85 58.33
N GLN A 15 -6.50 8.75 59.16
CA GLN A 15 -5.24 8.19 58.70
C GLN A 15 -5.47 6.71 58.46
N LEU A 16 -5.46 6.34 57.18
CA LEU A 16 -5.54 4.96 56.77
C LEU A 16 -4.41 4.17 57.41
N PRO A 17 -4.66 2.95 57.92
CA PRO A 17 -3.60 2.15 58.49
C PRO A 17 -2.48 1.92 57.45
N PRO A 18 -1.22 1.95 57.87
CA PRO A 18 -0.05 1.94 56.99
C PRO A 18 -0.04 0.78 55.97
N LYS A 19 -0.72 -0.31 56.25
CA LYS A 19 -0.96 -1.44 55.33
C LYS A 19 -1.90 -1.04 54.18
N ALA A 20 -2.94 -0.24 54.45
CA ALA A 20 -3.91 0.19 53.44
C ALA A 20 -3.30 1.22 52.47
N GLU A 21 -2.44 2.10 52.97
CA GLU A 21 -1.71 3.04 52.12
C GLU A 21 -0.71 2.34 51.20
N ARG A 22 0.05 1.35 51.71
CA ARG A 22 0.95 0.53 50.90
C ARG A 22 0.18 -0.25 49.84
N ALA A 23 -0.99 -0.80 50.17
CA ALA A 23 -1.83 -1.49 49.21
C ALA A 23 -2.36 -0.54 48.11
N ARG A 24 -2.79 0.67 48.46
CA ARG A 24 -3.21 1.69 47.49
C ARG A 24 -2.05 2.16 46.62
N GLN A 25 -0.88 2.38 47.18
CA GLN A 25 0.31 2.76 46.43
C GLN A 25 0.75 1.63 45.49
N ALA A 26 0.67 0.36 45.91
CA ALA A 26 0.93 -0.79 45.05
C ALA A 26 -0.09 -0.91 43.92
N ALA A 27 -1.39 -0.74 44.23
CA ALA A 27 -2.45 -0.72 43.24
C ALA A 27 -2.32 0.45 42.24
N ALA A 28 -1.94 1.64 42.71
CA ALA A 28 -1.66 2.79 41.86
C ALA A 28 -0.44 2.55 40.94
N LYS A 29 0.61 1.92 41.44
CA LYS A 29 1.76 1.51 40.61
C LYS A 29 1.37 0.48 39.56
N VAL A 30 0.55 -0.52 39.91
CA VAL A 30 0.05 -1.52 38.95
C VAL A 30 -0.88 -0.87 37.92
N ALA A 31 -1.76 0.04 38.34
CA ALA A 31 -2.63 0.78 37.43
C ALA A 31 -1.88 1.74 36.50
N ALA A 32 -0.75 2.30 36.97
CA ALA A 32 0.15 3.14 36.16
C ALA A 32 0.97 2.33 35.15
N PHE A 33 1.09 1.00 35.35
CA PHE A 33 1.80 0.13 34.44
C PHE A 33 0.91 -0.18 33.23
N LYS A 34 0.84 0.74 32.29
CA LYS A 34 0.22 0.45 30.99
C LYS A 34 1.10 -0.54 30.24
N PRO A 35 0.59 -1.75 29.93
CA PRO A 35 1.39 -2.71 29.18
C PRO A 35 1.80 -2.09 27.84
N ARG A 36 3.06 -2.28 27.48
CA ARG A 36 3.60 -1.79 26.21
C ARG A 36 2.80 -2.37 25.05
N PRO A 37 2.27 -1.56 24.13
CA PRO A 37 1.56 -2.09 22.98
C PRO A 37 2.51 -2.95 22.13
N PRO A 38 2.02 -4.07 21.57
CA PRO A 38 2.84 -4.95 20.76
C PRO A 38 3.42 -4.19 19.56
N LEU A 39 4.72 -4.36 19.32
CA LEU A 39 5.39 -3.74 18.18
C LEU A 39 4.95 -4.43 16.88
N PRO A 40 4.55 -3.68 15.84
CA PRO A 40 4.27 -4.26 14.55
C PRO A 40 5.48 -5.00 14.00
N GLN A 41 5.24 -6.19 13.44
CA GLN A 41 6.29 -7.02 12.87
C GLN A 41 6.87 -6.38 11.61
N LEU A 42 8.19 -6.32 11.49
CA LEU A 42 8.89 -5.79 10.30
C LEU A 42 8.51 -6.54 9.02
N ARG A 43 8.22 -7.85 9.13
CA ARG A 43 7.81 -8.68 8.00
C ARG A 43 6.53 -8.16 7.34
N VAL A 44 5.58 -7.65 8.11
CA VAL A 44 4.33 -7.07 7.58
C VAL A 44 4.63 -5.80 6.78
N ILE A 45 5.52 -4.94 7.30
CA ILE A 45 5.92 -3.70 6.61
C ILE A 45 6.58 -4.05 5.26
N TRP A 46 7.56 -4.95 5.24
CA TRP A 46 8.23 -5.38 4.02
C TRP A 46 7.28 -6.08 3.04
N GLY A 47 6.33 -6.89 3.56
CA GLY A 47 5.27 -7.50 2.74
C GLY A 47 4.41 -6.44 2.03
N CYS A 48 3.94 -5.43 2.76
CA CYS A 48 3.14 -4.35 2.18
C CYS A 48 3.94 -3.51 1.17
N VAL A 49 5.22 -3.21 1.44
CA VAL A 49 6.10 -2.49 0.52
C VAL A 49 6.34 -3.31 -0.75
N GLY A 50 6.65 -4.59 -0.63
CA GLY A 50 6.87 -5.49 -1.78
C GLY A 50 5.63 -5.61 -2.66
N LEU A 51 4.46 -5.79 -2.04
CA LEU A 51 3.19 -5.87 -2.77
C LEU A 51 2.83 -4.53 -3.44
N GLY A 52 3.07 -3.41 -2.74
CA GLY A 52 2.91 -2.08 -3.31
C GLY A 52 3.80 -1.85 -4.53
N ALA A 53 5.08 -2.24 -4.45
CA ALA A 53 6.02 -2.13 -5.56
C ALA A 53 5.61 -3.00 -6.76
N LEU A 54 5.10 -4.22 -6.52
CA LEU A 54 4.56 -5.09 -7.56
C LEU A 54 3.37 -4.42 -8.27
N CYS A 55 2.43 -3.84 -7.50
CA CYS A 55 1.27 -3.14 -8.06
C CYS A 55 1.70 -1.92 -8.91
N VAL A 56 2.74 -1.17 -8.48
CA VAL A 56 3.31 -0.07 -9.28
C VAL A 56 3.89 -0.60 -10.58
N GLY A 57 4.66 -1.69 -10.55
CA GLY A 57 5.21 -2.32 -11.75
C GLY A 57 4.12 -2.74 -12.74
N MET A 58 3.05 -3.36 -12.25
CA MET A 58 1.88 -3.72 -13.07
C MET A 58 1.16 -2.49 -13.64
N ALA A 59 0.97 -1.45 -12.84
CA ALA A 59 0.35 -0.20 -13.32
C ALA A 59 1.14 0.40 -14.48
N LEU A 60 2.47 0.47 -14.36
CA LEU A 60 3.35 0.95 -15.42
C LEU A 60 3.31 0.05 -16.66
N ALA A 61 3.28 -1.27 -16.48
CA ALA A 61 3.20 -2.22 -17.59
C ALA A 61 1.91 -2.07 -18.41
N PHE A 62 0.78 -1.70 -17.78
CA PHE A 62 -0.47 -1.42 -18.51
C PHE A 62 -0.51 0.00 -19.08
N TRP A 63 0.09 0.97 -18.40
CA TRP A 63 -0.03 2.38 -18.76
C TRP A 63 0.94 2.82 -19.86
N LEU A 64 2.21 2.39 -19.80
CA LEU A 64 3.25 2.83 -20.73
C LEU A 64 2.96 2.43 -22.20
N PRO A 65 2.62 1.15 -22.51
CA PRO A 65 2.32 0.76 -23.89
C PRO A 65 1.12 1.50 -24.48
N SER A 66 0.05 1.63 -23.68
CA SER A 66 -1.17 2.33 -24.12
C SER A 66 -0.90 3.80 -24.41
N ARG A 67 -0.11 4.47 -23.55
CA ARG A 67 0.25 5.87 -23.74
C ARG A 67 1.16 6.07 -24.95
N SER A 68 2.21 5.27 -25.10
CA SER A 68 3.13 5.37 -26.22
C SER A 68 2.41 5.16 -27.57
N LEU A 69 1.46 4.20 -27.62
CA LEU A 69 0.66 3.97 -28.82
C LEU A 69 -0.16 5.21 -29.20
N VAL A 70 -0.88 5.78 -28.23
CA VAL A 70 -1.72 6.96 -28.44
C VAL A 70 -0.88 8.17 -28.84
N GLU A 71 0.26 8.43 -28.18
CA GLU A 71 1.16 9.54 -28.50
C GLU A 71 1.76 9.41 -29.91
N ASP A 72 2.19 8.22 -30.29
CA ASP A 72 2.71 7.93 -31.64
C ASP A 72 1.64 8.17 -32.72
N LEU A 73 0.42 7.68 -32.49
CA LEU A 73 -0.68 7.84 -33.43
C LEU A 73 -1.16 9.30 -33.53
N ARG A 74 -1.08 10.08 -32.46
CA ARG A 74 -1.38 11.53 -32.48
C ARG A 74 -0.34 12.34 -33.24
N SER A 75 0.94 11.95 -33.11
CA SER A 75 2.04 12.70 -33.71
C SER A 75 2.23 12.45 -35.21
N ARG A 76 2.04 11.23 -35.64
CA ARG A 76 2.34 10.78 -37.02
C ARG A 76 1.31 9.88 -37.67
N GLY A 77 0.23 9.57 -36.96
CA GLY A 77 -0.80 8.69 -37.45
C GLY A 77 -1.58 9.27 -38.63
N VAL A 78 -1.93 8.42 -39.59
CA VAL A 78 -2.77 8.74 -40.72
C VAL A 78 -4.14 8.12 -40.54
N THR A 79 -5.19 8.94 -40.64
CA THR A 79 -6.58 8.47 -40.49
C THR A 79 -7.15 8.10 -41.86
N VAL A 80 -7.71 6.90 -41.95
CA VAL A 80 -8.35 6.37 -43.16
C VAL A 80 -9.68 5.70 -42.81
N ALA A 81 -10.55 5.61 -43.83
CA ALA A 81 -11.73 4.79 -43.71
C ALA A 81 -11.39 3.30 -43.88
N ALA A 82 -11.97 2.48 -43.03
CA ALA A 82 -11.77 1.02 -43.06
C ALA A 82 -13.11 0.31 -42.81
N THR A 83 -13.23 -0.89 -43.33
CA THR A 83 -14.37 -1.79 -43.05
C THR A 83 -13.93 -2.92 -42.15
N VAL A 84 -14.71 -3.25 -41.15
CA VAL A 84 -14.52 -4.39 -40.28
C VAL A 84 -14.74 -5.68 -41.07
N VAL A 85 -13.72 -6.53 -41.17
CA VAL A 85 -13.77 -7.78 -41.95
C VAL A 85 -14.06 -8.98 -41.06
N ALA A 86 -13.53 -8.96 -39.85
CA ALA A 86 -13.72 -10.05 -38.90
C ALA A 86 -13.65 -9.52 -37.46
N VAL A 87 -14.50 -10.09 -36.64
CA VAL A 87 -14.52 -9.85 -35.18
C VAL A 87 -14.60 -11.22 -34.51
N ASP A 88 -13.75 -11.45 -33.51
CA ASP A 88 -13.84 -12.66 -32.70
C ASP A 88 -13.78 -12.28 -31.21
N THR A 89 -14.36 -13.11 -30.40
CA THR A 89 -14.38 -12.96 -28.94
C THR A 89 -13.41 -13.90 -28.23
N LYS A 90 -12.89 -14.94 -28.92
CA LYS A 90 -11.96 -15.97 -28.37
C LYS A 90 -10.98 -16.49 -29.42
N PRO A 91 -9.78 -15.94 -29.58
CA PRO A 91 -9.25 -14.72 -28.93
C PRO A 91 -9.99 -13.45 -29.39
N LYS A 92 -10.05 -12.45 -28.52
CA LYS A 92 -10.69 -11.19 -28.85
C LYS A 92 -9.82 -10.42 -29.84
N TYR A 93 -10.34 -10.14 -31.04
CA TYR A 93 -9.69 -9.29 -32.04
C TYR A 93 -10.72 -8.63 -32.95
N VAL A 94 -10.33 -7.52 -33.54
CA VAL A 94 -11.08 -6.83 -34.60
C VAL A 94 -10.13 -6.59 -35.77
N LYS A 95 -10.43 -7.20 -36.93
CA LYS A 95 -9.68 -7.00 -38.16
C LYS A 95 -10.42 -6.04 -39.09
N VAL A 96 -9.69 -5.06 -39.58
CA VAL A 96 -10.23 -4.05 -40.48
C VAL A 96 -9.46 -4.04 -41.81
N ARG A 97 -10.15 -3.76 -42.90
CA ARG A 97 -9.57 -3.55 -44.23
C ARG A 97 -9.67 -2.11 -44.62
N PHE A 98 -8.56 -1.49 -44.97
CA PHE A 98 -8.51 -0.09 -45.41
C PHE A 98 -9.20 0.08 -46.76
N ILE A 99 -10.17 1.01 -46.84
CA ILE A 99 -10.89 1.33 -48.06
C ILE A 99 -10.18 2.45 -48.82
N GLN A 100 -9.53 3.34 -48.11
CA GLN A 100 -8.87 4.54 -48.65
C GLN A 100 -7.42 4.64 -48.21
N GLY A 101 -6.66 5.51 -48.84
CA GLY A 101 -5.28 5.83 -48.52
C GLY A 101 -4.25 4.98 -49.25
N PRO A 102 -2.94 5.21 -48.96
CA PRO A 102 -1.83 4.58 -49.65
C PRO A 102 -1.73 3.07 -49.47
N ARG A 103 -2.40 2.54 -48.44
CA ARG A 103 -2.45 1.09 -48.14
C ARG A 103 -3.84 0.48 -48.32
N ARG A 104 -4.60 0.99 -49.29
CA ARG A 104 -5.91 0.47 -49.63
C ARG A 104 -5.87 -1.05 -49.87
N GLY A 105 -6.86 -1.77 -49.32
CA GLY A 105 -6.97 -3.23 -49.41
C GLY A 105 -6.17 -3.99 -48.36
N THR A 106 -5.26 -3.36 -47.63
CA THR A 106 -4.53 -4.04 -46.54
C THR A 106 -5.49 -4.31 -45.36
N THR A 107 -5.40 -5.55 -44.84
CA THR A 107 -6.10 -5.95 -43.63
C THR A 107 -5.15 -5.88 -42.46
N VAL A 108 -5.58 -5.19 -41.40
CA VAL A 108 -4.82 -5.05 -40.15
C VAL A 108 -5.70 -5.39 -38.96
N GLU A 109 -5.07 -5.79 -37.89
CA GLU A 109 -5.72 -6.03 -36.59
C GLU A 109 -5.64 -4.75 -35.77
N LEU A 110 -6.75 -4.31 -35.16
CA LEU A 110 -6.77 -3.13 -34.31
C LEU A 110 -6.03 -3.43 -33.00
N SER A 111 -5.21 -2.48 -32.60
CA SER A 111 -4.48 -2.55 -31.31
C SER A 111 -5.46 -2.39 -30.14
N GLU A 112 -5.17 -3.10 -29.07
CA GLU A 112 -5.92 -3.02 -27.83
C GLU A 112 -5.45 -1.84 -26.97
N ILE A 113 -6.38 -1.24 -26.25
CA ILE A 113 -6.05 -0.34 -25.13
C ILE A 113 -6.52 -1.04 -23.85
N ALA A 114 -5.58 -1.40 -22.98
CA ALA A 114 -5.85 -2.06 -21.70
C ALA A 114 -6.75 -3.31 -21.81
N GLY A 115 -6.57 -4.12 -22.86
CA GLY A 115 -7.38 -5.31 -23.14
C GLY A 115 -8.78 -5.01 -23.68
N MET A 116 -9.06 -3.74 -24.02
CA MET A 116 -10.31 -3.33 -24.65
C MET A 116 -10.14 -3.19 -26.15
N LEU A 117 -11.15 -3.61 -26.89
CA LEU A 117 -11.32 -3.37 -28.32
C LEU A 117 -12.63 -2.62 -28.54
N PRO A 118 -12.73 -1.84 -29.63
CA PRO A 118 -13.97 -1.14 -29.94
C PRO A 118 -15.11 -2.15 -30.15
N ASP A 119 -16.31 -1.74 -29.77
CA ASP A 119 -17.52 -2.49 -30.08
C ASP A 119 -17.87 -2.28 -31.55
N ALA A 120 -17.64 -3.31 -32.36
CA ALA A 120 -17.78 -3.26 -33.79
C ALA A 120 -18.28 -4.61 -34.33
N HIS A 121 -19.04 -4.57 -35.41
CA HIS A 121 -19.56 -5.75 -36.08
C HIS A 121 -18.95 -5.89 -37.47
N SER A 122 -18.92 -7.11 -37.98
CA SER A 122 -18.43 -7.36 -39.34
C SER A 122 -19.30 -6.58 -40.35
N GLY A 123 -18.65 -5.84 -41.23
CA GLY A 123 -19.29 -4.96 -42.21
C GLY A 123 -19.36 -3.49 -41.77
N ASP A 124 -19.12 -3.17 -40.51
CA ASP A 124 -19.13 -1.77 -40.04
C ASP A 124 -18.03 -0.97 -40.71
N SER A 125 -18.33 0.32 -40.95
CA SER A 125 -17.35 1.29 -41.43
C SER A 125 -16.80 2.11 -40.29
N LEU A 126 -15.48 2.10 -40.12
CA LEU A 126 -14.78 2.80 -39.03
C LEU A 126 -13.72 3.74 -39.61
N LEU A 127 -13.48 4.85 -38.92
CA LEU A 127 -12.28 5.66 -39.11
C LEU A 127 -11.16 5.13 -38.24
N VAL A 128 -10.08 4.71 -38.89
CA VAL A 128 -8.92 4.09 -38.22
C VAL A 128 -7.71 4.99 -38.43
N THR A 129 -7.01 5.28 -37.35
CA THR A 129 -5.71 5.95 -37.37
C THR A 129 -4.61 4.89 -37.19
N TYR A 130 -3.66 4.87 -38.13
CA TYR A 130 -2.56 3.91 -38.10
C TYR A 130 -1.20 4.61 -38.25
N ASP A 131 -0.13 3.98 -37.79
CA ASP A 131 1.23 4.46 -37.99
C ASP A 131 1.69 4.10 -39.43
N PRO A 132 2.07 5.08 -40.28
CA PRO A 132 2.57 4.79 -41.61
C PRO A 132 3.80 3.88 -41.64
N LYS A 133 4.63 3.92 -40.58
CA LYS A 133 5.83 3.08 -40.44
C LYS A 133 5.47 1.66 -40.03
N ASP A 134 4.47 1.50 -39.19
CA ASP A 134 4.01 0.22 -38.68
C ASP A 134 2.47 0.15 -38.66
N PRO A 135 1.82 -0.34 -39.74
CA PRO A 135 0.38 -0.41 -39.82
C PRO A 135 -0.29 -1.33 -38.80
N SER A 136 0.46 -2.25 -38.18
CA SER A 136 -0.07 -3.08 -37.09
C SER A 136 -0.44 -2.25 -35.88
N ARG A 137 0.18 -1.08 -35.71
CA ARG A 137 -0.15 -0.09 -34.69
C ARG A 137 -1.29 0.81 -35.19
N SER A 138 -2.51 0.36 -34.97
CA SER A 138 -3.71 1.03 -35.46
C SER A 138 -4.80 1.06 -34.39
N LEU A 139 -5.52 2.19 -34.31
CA LEU A 139 -6.64 2.41 -33.38
C LEU A 139 -7.81 3.04 -34.12
N VAL A 140 -9.00 2.86 -33.58
CA VAL A 140 -10.13 3.69 -34.00
C VAL A 140 -9.82 5.16 -33.70
N ARG A 141 -10.17 6.06 -34.62
CA ARG A 141 -9.88 7.49 -34.52
C ARG A 141 -10.33 8.11 -33.19
N ASP A 142 -11.52 7.73 -32.73
CA ASP A 142 -12.07 8.27 -31.48
C ASP A 142 -11.19 7.92 -30.28
N TRP A 143 -10.63 6.72 -30.28
CA TRP A 143 -9.71 6.28 -29.22
C TRP A 143 -8.32 6.91 -29.33
N ALA A 144 -7.87 7.26 -30.53
CA ALA A 144 -6.65 8.02 -30.71
C ALA A 144 -6.80 9.46 -30.18
N MET A 145 -8.01 10.04 -30.30
CA MET A 145 -8.31 11.40 -29.80
C MET A 145 -8.67 11.42 -28.32
N ALA A 146 -9.52 10.50 -27.88
CA ALA A 146 -10.00 10.37 -26.51
C ALA A 146 -9.91 8.90 -26.06
N PRO A 147 -8.73 8.45 -25.61
CA PRO A 147 -8.53 7.05 -25.22
C PRO A 147 -9.43 6.68 -24.05
N PRO A 148 -10.00 5.47 -24.07
CA PRO A 148 -10.80 4.99 -22.95
C PRO A 148 -9.97 4.88 -21.68
N ALA A 149 -10.64 4.93 -20.53
CA ALA A 149 -10.00 4.83 -19.23
C ALA A 149 -9.27 3.48 -19.07
N ASN A 150 -7.99 3.52 -18.78
CA ASN A 150 -7.19 2.30 -18.51
C ASN A 150 -7.52 1.76 -17.11
N LEU A 151 -8.67 1.10 -16.97
CA LEU A 151 -9.15 0.56 -15.69
C LEU A 151 -8.13 -0.36 -14.99
N PRO A 152 -7.42 -1.28 -15.67
CA PRO A 152 -6.38 -2.09 -15.03
C PRO A 152 -5.25 -1.26 -14.43
N ALA A 153 -4.79 -0.19 -15.13
CA ALA A 153 -3.75 0.69 -14.61
C ALA A 153 -4.25 1.50 -13.40
N TYR A 154 -5.47 2.03 -13.45
CA TYR A 154 -6.05 2.74 -12.31
C TYR A 154 -6.30 1.83 -11.11
N GLY A 155 -6.82 0.63 -11.33
CA GLY A 155 -7.05 -0.35 -10.27
C GLY A 155 -5.75 -0.76 -9.57
N THR A 156 -4.71 -1.07 -10.33
CA THR A 156 -3.40 -1.43 -9.77
C THR A 156 -2.73 -0.25 -9.08
N SER A 157 -2.90 0.98 -9.58
CA SER A 157 -2.42 2.21 -8.92
C SER A 157 -3.11 2.46 -7.59
N ALA A 158 -4.43 2.26 -7.50
CA ALA A 158 -5.20 2.39 -6.26
C ALA A 158 -4.74 1.36 -5.22
N LEU A 159 -4.53 0.10 -5.63
CA LEU A 159 -3.98 -0.93 -4.76
C LEU A 159 -2.56 -0.60 -4.27
N ALA A 160 -1.70 -0.08 -5.16
CA ALA A 160 -0.37 0.37 -4.78
C ALA A 160 -0.44 1.47 -3.70
N ALA A 161 -1.28 2.48 -3.91
CA ALA A 161 -1.50 3.56 -2.95
C ALA A 161 -2.00 3.02 -1.59
N PHE A 162 -2.91 2.05 -1.60
CA PHE A 162 -3.43 1.41 -0.38
C PHE A 162 -2.31 0.69 0.39
N PHE A 163 -1.53 -0.17 -0.26
CA PHE A 163 -0.45 -0.91 0.41
C PHE A 163 0.67 0.00 0.92
N LEU A 164 1.07 1.00 0.13
CA LEU A 164 2.11 1.94 0.54
C LEU A 164 1.65 2.83 1.70
N SER A 165 0.39 3.29 1.68
CA SER A 165 -0.20 4.04 2.78
C SER A 165 -0.28 3.20 4.06
N GLY A 166 -0.69 1.93 3.94
CA GLY A 166 -0.68 0.97 5.04
C GLY A 166 0.71 0.76 5.63
N ALA A 167 1.72 0.54 4.78
CA ALA A 167 3.12 0.42 5.21
C ALA A 167 3.61 1.69 5.93
N ALA A 168 3.28 2.87 5.41
CA ALA A 168 3.61 4.14 6.04
C ALA A 168 2.94 4.29 7.42
N ALA A 169 1.65 4.01 7.52
CA ALA A 169 0.90 4.09 8.78
C ALA A 169 1.47 3.15 9.85
N VAL A 170 1.78 1.89 9.48
CA VAL A 170 2.38 0.90 10.39
C VAL A 170 3.79 1.35 10.82
N THR A 171 4.57 1.91 9.90
CA THR A 171 5.92 2.43 10.20
C THR A 171 5.87 3.62 11.14
N LEU A 172 4.94 4.57 10.90
CA LEU A 172 4.73 5.73 11.78
C LEU A 172 4.29 5.29 13.18
N ARG A 173 3.32 4.35 13.25
CA ARG A 173 2.89 3.77 14.52
C ARG A 173 4.04 3.11 15.28
N ARG A 174 4.88 2.34 14.58
CA ARG A 174 6.06 1.71 15.18
C ARG A 174 7.05 2.76 15.72
N ARG A 175 7.35 3.80 14.92
CA ARG A 175 8.23 4.91 15.35
C ARG A 175 7.64 5.64 16.55
N TRP A 176 6.34 5.87 16.57
CA TRP A 176 5.64 6.50 17.69
C TRP A 176 5.76 5.66 18.97
N ILE A 177 5.50 4.35 18.89
CA ILE A 177 5.65 3.43 20.03
C ILE A 177 7.10 3.44 20.55
N LEU A 178 8.10 3.38 19.68
CA LEU A 178 9.51 3.39 20.07
C LEU A 178 9.93 4.71 20.72
N ARG A 179 9.34 5.84 20.33
CA ARG A 179 9.63 7.16 20.95
C ARG A 179 8.94 7.32 22.29
N THR A 180 7.68 6.85 22.40
CA THR A 180 6.86 7.04 23.61
C THR A 180 7.22 6.01 24.68
N TRP A 181 7.68 4.83 24.26
CA TRP A 181 8.04 3.70 25.12
C TRP A 181 9.46 3.25 24.76
N PRO A 182 10.48 4.03 25.13
CA PRO A 182 11.86 3.62 24.85
C PRO A 182 12.07 2.21 25.44
N PRO A 183 12.85 1.35 24.76
CA PRO A 183 13.25 0.07 25.35
C PRO A 183 13.87 0.41 26.69
N GLU A 184 13.40 -0.24 27.76
CA GLU A 184 14.12 -0.19 29.03
C GLU A 184 15.56 -0.56 28.68
N SER A 185 16.39 0.48 28.57
CA SER A 185 17.83 0.31 28.45
C SER A 185 18.16 -0.65 29.54
N SER A 186 18.68 -1.81 29.23
CA SER A 186 19.08 -2.88 30.12
C SER A 186 19.48 -2.27 31.46
N ALA A 187 18.46 -1.96 32.28
CA ALA A 187 18.68 -1.44 33.59
C ALA A 187 19.48 -2.53 34.25
N SER A 188 20.80 -2.34 34.17
CA SER A 188 21.78 -2.96 34.98
C SER A 188 21.26 -4.29 35.55
N HIS A 189 21.53 -5.39 34.83
CA HIS A 189 21.60 -6.67 35.52
C HIS A 189 22.23 -6.32 36.87
N PRO A 190 21.54 -6.44 38.00
CA PRO A 190 22.16 -6.30 39.28
C PRO A 190 23.34 -7.26 39.20
N LYS A 191 24.57 -6.68 39.17
CA LYS A 191 25.79 -7.47 39.22
C LYS A 191 25.57 -8.48 40.35
N HIS A 192 25.30 -9.71 39.96
CA HIS A 192 25.20 -10.80 40.92
C HIS A 192 26.43 -10.64 41.84
N PRO A 193 26.24 -10.45 43.16
CA PRO A 193 27.39 -10.32 44.05
C PRO A 193 28.26 -11.56 43.81
N GLN A 194 29.45 -11.33 43.22
CA GLN A 194 30.43 -12.40 43.06
C GLN A 194 30.65 -13.00 44.43
N LYS A 195 30.20 -14.24 44.66
CA LYS A 195 30.53 -15.00 45.83
C LYS A 195 32.07 -14.92 46.00
N PRO A 196 32.56 -14.47 47.16
CA PRO A 196 33.99 -14.41 47.40
C PRO A 196 34.54 -15.83 47.18
N GLY A 197 35.54 -15.93 46.33
CA GLY A 197 36.13 -17.17 45.87
C GLY A 197 36.50 -18.08 47.02
N THR A 198 35.94 -19.28 47.00
CA THR A 198 36.37 -20.39 47.82
C THR A 198 37.82 -20.72 47.45
N LYS A 199 38.76 -20.33 48.32
CA LYS A 199 40.17 -20.71 48.20
C LYS A 199 40.25 -22.22 48.16
N SER A 200 40.56 -22.80 47.01
CA SER A 200 40.86 -24.22 46.88
C SER A 200 42.13 -24.49 47.69
N VAL A 201 41.95 -25.16 48.82
CA VAL A 201 43.07 -25.74 49.61
C VAL A 201 43.65 -26.89 48.77
N ARG A 202 44.86 -26.65 48.25
CA ARG A 202 45.68 -27.67 47.60
C ARG A 202 46.17 -28.62 48.64
N LEU A 203 45.55 -29.79 48.73
CA LEU A 203 46.08 -30.92 49.48
C LEU A 203 47.31 -31.48 48.75
N THR A 204 48.51 -31.18 49.28
CA THR A 204 49.75 -31.88 48.96
C THR A 204 49.71 -33.26 49.62
N LYS A 205 49.83 -34.28 48.82
CA LYS A 205 49.93 -35.70 49.25
C LYS A 205 51.42 -36.06 49.45
N PRO A 206 51.77 -36.80 50.48
CA PRO A 206 53.13 -37.26 50.74
C PRO A 206 53.65 -38.28 49.75
#